data_508fc56487ddb22c662ee8aa89b65340
#
_entry.id   508fc56487ddb22c662ee8aa89b65340
#
_cell.length_a   1.000
_cell.length_b   1.000
_cell.length_c   1.000
_cell.angle_alpha   90.00
_cell.angle_beta   90.00
_cell.angle_gamma   90.00
#
_symmetry.space_group_name_H-M   'P 1'
#
loop_
_entity.id
_entity.type
_entity.pdbx_description
1 polymer ?
#
loop_
_entity_poly.entity_id
_entity_poly.type
_entity_poly.pdbx_seq_one_letter_code
_entity_poly.pdbx_strand_id
1 'polypeptide(L)'
;MSLIKISERFVLNKLKKISQGNLKLINYDGKVFHFGDLESKLSSDIKINKPNFYLNVVMGGSSALGEAHMKKDFYTSDLTNLIELTARNINTIYSFSGSLKLQKIKNFLKKIFA
;
A
#
# COMPACT_ATOMS: atom_id res chain seq x y z
N MET A 1 -17.61 -3.06 -10.83
CA MET A 1 -16.64 -2.64 -9.78
C MET A 1 -15.37 -2.18 -10.45
N SER A 2 -14.83 -1.04 -10.03
CA SER A 2 -13.64 -0.50 -10.68
C SER A 2 -12.38 -1.24 -10.23
N LEU A 3 -11.37 -1.26 -11.11
CA LEU A 3 -10.07 -1.86 -10.79
C LEU A 3 -9.36 -1.12 -9.67
N ILE A 4 -9.56 0.18 -9.58
CA ILE A 4 -9.00 0.98 -8.50
C ILE A 4 -9.59 0.52 -7.16
N LYS A 5 -10.90 0.29 -7.10
CA LYS A 5 -11.55 -0.19 -5.87
C LYS A 5 -11.09 -1.58 -5.47
N ILE A 6 -10.90 -2.47 -6.44
CA ILE A 6 -10.37 -3.81 -6.18
C ILE A 6 -8.95 -3.71 -5.62
N SER A 7 -8.11 -2.88 -6.23
CA SER A 7 -6.74 -2.66 -5.79
C SER A 7 -6.69 -2.03 -4.41
N GLU A 8 -7.54 -1.04 -4.14
CA GLU A 8 -7.65 -0.41 -2.83
C GLU A 8 -7.97 -1.44 -1.75
N ARG A 9 -8.99 -2.25 -1.99
CA ARG A 9 -9.40 -3.29 -1.04
C ARG A 9 -8.29 -4.30 -0.78
N PHE A 10 -7.59 -4.68 -1.84
CA PHE A 10 -6.47 -5.61 -1.74
C PHE A 10 -5.33 -5.04 -0.89
N VAL A 11 -4.93 -3.80 -1.14
CA VAL A 11 -3.86 -3.14 -0.39
C VAL A 11 -4.25 -2.97 1.08
N LEU A 12 -5.47 -2.47 1.35
CA LEU A 12 -5.92 -2.27 2.73
C LEU A 12 -5.97 -3.59 3.50
N ASN A 13 -6.37 -4.68 2.85
CA ASN A 13 -6.39 -6.00 3.48
C ASN A 13 -4.97 -6.48 3.82
N LYS A 14 -3.99 -6.17 2.98
CA LYS A 14 -2.60 -6.51 3.27
C LYS A 14 -2.05 -5.68 4.42
N LEU A 15 -2.40 -4.40 4.48
CA LEU A 15 -1.94 -3.52 5.56
C LEU A 15 -2.49 -3.94 6.92
N LYS A 16 -3.65 -4.59 6.96
CA LYS A 16 -4.20 -5.13 8.21
C LYS A 16 -3.30 -6.19 8.85
N LYS A 17 -2.37 -6.76 8.11
CA LYS A 17 -1.45 -7.80 8.58
C LYS A 17 -0.12 -7.25 9.08
N ILE A 18 0.06 -5.93 9.07
CA ILE A 18 1.27 -5.31 9.61
C ILE A 18 1.41 -5.68 11.09
N SER A 19 2.57 -6.22 11.46
CA SER A 19 2.85 -6.66 12.83
C SER A 19 3.91 -5.83 13.52
N GLN A 20 4.79 -5.17 12.76
CA GLN A 20 5.87 -4.35 13.32
C GLN A 20 5.61 -2.89 13.04
N GLY A 21 5.50 -2.10 14.11
CA GLY A 21 5.19 -0.69 13.99
C GLY A 21 3.71 -0.44 13.82
N ASN A 22 3.37 0.82 13.57
CA ASN A 22 2.00 1.20 13.28
C ASN A 22 1.96 2.22 12.16
N LEU A 23 0.85 2.20 11.42
CA LEU A 23 0.64 3.09 10.28
C LEU A 23 -0.74 3.71 10.39
N LYS A 24 -0.79 5.03 10.29
CA LYS A 24 -2.04 5.77 10.13
C LYS A 24 -2.21 6.11 8.66
N LEU A 25 -3.29 5.64 8.06
CA LEU A 25 -3.59 5.92 6.65
C LEU A 25 -4.81 6.80 6.57
N ILE A 26 -4.68 7.94 5.88
CA ILE A 26 -5.79 8.82 5.55
C ILE A 26 -6.07 8.62 4.07
N ASN A 27 -7.23 8.05 3.78
CA ASN A 27 -7.59 7.72 2.41
C ASN A 27 -8.03 8.96 1.64
N TYR A 28 -8.08 8.87 0.32
CA TYR A 28 -8.48 9.99 -0.54
C TYR A 28 -9.93 10.43 -0.28
N ASP A 29 -10.76 9.54 0.28
CA ASP A 29 -12.15 9.86 0.64
C ASP A 29 -12.29 10.41 2.06
N GLY A 30 -11.18 10.63 2.76
CA GLY A 30 -11.16 11.15 4.11
C GLY A 30 -11.25 10.10 5.21
N LYS A 31 -11.44 8.84 4.88
CA LYS A 31 -11.48 7.78 5.87
C LYS A 31 -10.10 7.56 6.48
N VAL A 32 -10.05 7.31 7.79
CA VAL A 32 -8.81 7.10 8.52
C VAL A 32 -8.75 5.65 8.97
N PHE A 33 -7.62 5.00 8.70
CA PHE A 33 -7.35 3.63 9.10
C PHE A 33 -6.10 3.60 9.96
N HIS A 34 -6.09 2.71 10.96
CA HIS A 34 -4.92 2.45 11.79
C HIS A 34 -4.54 0.98 11.66
N PHE A 35 -3.27 0.72 11.37
CA PHE A 35 -2.76 -0.63 11.19
C PHE A 35 -1.58 -0.87 12.13
N GLY A 36 -1.43 -2.13 12.57
CA GLY A 36 -0.27 -2.54 13.35
C GLY A 36 -0.43 -2.32 14.84
N ASP A 37 0.71 -2.28 15.53
CA ASP A 37 0.79 -2.15 16.97
C ASP A 37 0.85 -0.66 17.35
N LEU A 38 -0.26 -0.13 17.88
CA LEU A 38 -0.36 1.28 18.23
C LEU A 38 0.60 1.70 19.35
N GLU A 39 1.14 0.76 20.11
CA GLU A 39 2.09 1.05 21.18
C GLU A 39 3.53 1.04 20.69
N SER A 40 3.79 0.63 19.47
CA SER A 40 5.12 0.61 18.89
C SER A 40 5.70 2.01 18.74
N LYS A 41 6.99 2.14 19.00
CA LYS A 41 7.72 3.40 18.78
C LYS A 41 7.91 3.69 17.30
N LEU A 42 7.94 2.66 16.46
CA LEU A 42 8.01 2.84 15.01
C LEU A 42 6.61 3.18 14.52
N SER A 43 6.44 4.43 14.13
CA SER A 43 5.14 4.96 13.73
C SER A 43 5.32 5.77 12.46
N SER A 44 4.37 5.64 11.55
CA SER A 44 4.36 6.43 10.32
C SER A 44 2.94 6.78 9.93
N ASP A 45 2.82 7.70 9.00
CA ASP A 45 1.54 8.09 8.43
C ASP A 45 1.66 8.13 6.92
N ILE A 46 0.54 7.94 6.25
CA ILE A 46 0.44 8.09 4.81
C ILE A 46 -0.93 8.67 4.47
N LYS A 47 -0.93 9.69 3.63
CA LYS A 47 -2.16 10.27 3.12
C LYS A 47 -2.24 9.98 1.63
N ILE A 48 -3.27 9.28 1.22
CA ILE A 48 -3.47 8.93 -0.19
C ILE A 48 -4.16 10.10 -0.86
N ASN A 49 -3.48 10.71 -1.82
CA ASN A 49 -3.99 11.88 -2.55
C ASN A 49 -4.81 11.49 -3.78
N LYS A 50 -4.46 10.37 -4.42
CA LYS A 50 -5.09 9.93 -5.65
C LYS A 50 -5.51 8.47 -5.56
N PRO A 51 -6.73 8.12 -5.95
CA PRO A 51 -7.19 6.72 -5.95
C PRO A 51 -6.28 5.79 -6.76
N ASN A 52 -5.66 6.31 -7.82
CA ASN A 52 -4.75 5.55 -8.68
C ASN A 52 -3.55 4.98 -7.94
N PHE A 53 -3.22 5.53 -6.78
CA PHE A 53 -2.12 5.04 -5.95
C PHE A 53 -2.21 3.52 -5.75
N TYR A 54 -3.39 3.04 -5.40
CA TYR A 54 -3.60 1.62 -5.10
C TYR A 54 -3.33 0.73 -6.31
N LEU A 55 -3.85 1.12 -7.46
CA LEU A 55 -3.65 0.37 -8.70
C LEU A 55 -2.17 0.35 -9.08
N ASN A 56 -1.51 1.49 -8.99
CA ASN A 56 -0.10 1.62 -9.37
C ASN A 56 0.80 0.77 -8.45
N VAL A 57 0.49 0.74 -7.16
CA VAL A 57 1.25 -0.07 -6.21
C VAL A 57 1.07 -1.57 -6.49
N VAL A 58 -0.14 -2.01 -6.78
CA VAL A 58 -0.41 -3.41 -7.10
C VAL A 58 0.33 -3.81 -8.38
N MET A 59 0.34 -2.93 -9.39
CA MET A 59 0.96 -3.23 -10.68
C MET A 59 2.49 -3.16 -10.64
N GLY A 60 3.03 -2.18 -9.91
CA GLY A 60 4.45 -1.87 -9.94
C GLY A 60 5.29 -2.46 -8.81
N GLY A 61 4.66 -2.96 -7.76
CA GLY A 61 5.37 -3.51 -6.62
C GLY A 61 6.12 -2.46 -5.81
N SER A 62 7.28 -2.82 -5.26
CA SER A 62 8.01 -1.95 -4.34
C SER A 62 8.55 -0.69 -5.01
N SER A 63 8.92 -0.74 -6.28
CA SER A 63 9.41 0.44 -6.99
C SER A 63 8.31 1.49 -7.20
N ALA A 64 7.05 1.07 -7.22
CA ALA A 64 5.93 1.98 -7.41
C ALA A 64 5.77 2.96 -6.25
N LEU A 65 6.19 2.59 -5.05
CA LEU A 65 6.10 3.48 -3.89
C LEU A 65 6.97 4.74 -4.09
N GLY A 66 8.19 4.55 -4.58
CA GLY A 66 9.07 5.67 -4.88
C GLY A 66 8.52 6.55 -6.00
N GLU A 67 8.01 5.94 -7.06
CA GLU A 67 7.39 6.70 -8.15
C GLU A 67 6.16 7.47 -7.68
N ALA A 68 5.32 6.85 -6.86
CA ALA A 68 4.13 7.51 -6.33
C ALA A 68 4.50 8.70 -5.45
N HIS A 69 5.57 8.60 -4.68
CA HIS A 69 6.06 9.70 -3.88
C HIS A 69 6.52 10.87 -4.75
N MET A 70 7.26 10.58 -5.81
CA MET A 70 7.73 11.60 -6.76
C MET A 70 6.57 12.29 -7.48
N LYS A 71 5.51 11.54 -7.79
CA LYS A 71 4.31 12.09 -8.47
C LYS A 71 3.33 12.73 -7.50
N LYS A 72 3.62 12.70 -6.20
CA LYS A 72 2.74 13.21 -5.15
C LYS A 72 1.38 12.51 -5.09
N ASP A 73 1.37 11.24 -5.44
CA ASP A 73 0.17 10.41 -5.32
C ASP A 73 -0.18 10.15 -3.86
N PHE A 74 0.81 10.25 -2.97
CA PHE A 74 0.61 10.22 -1.54
C PHE A 74 1.54 11.21 -0.85
N TYR A 75 1.21 11.50 0.41
CA TYR A 75 2.02 12.33 1.30
C TYR A 75 2.31 11.56 2.57
N THR A 76 3.50 11.77 3.14
CA THR A 76 3.85 11.26 4.46
C THR A 76 4.62 12.36 5.21
N SER A 77 4.42 12.44 6.52
CA SER A 77 5.15 13.41 7.34
C SER A 77 6.59 12.98 7.59
N ASP A 78 6.89 11.68 7.48
CA ASP A 78 8.23 11.14 7.69
C ASP A 78 8.45 9.96 6.75
N LEU A 79 9.08 10.26 5.61
CA LEU A 79 9.35 9.25 4.58
C LEU A 79 10.31 8.17 5.09
N THR A 80 11.29 8.55 5.91
CA THR A 80 12.25 7.60 6.47
C THR A 80 11.54 6.54 7.31
N ASN A 81 10.63 6.98 8.19
CA ASN A 81 9.87 6.05 9.01
C ASN A 81 8.92 5.19 8.18
N LEU A 82 8.32 5.76 7.13
CA LEU A 82 7.46 4.99 6.24
C LEU A 82 8.25 3.88 5.54
N ILE A 83 9.45 4.20 5.04
CA ILE A 83 10.31 3.22 4.38
C ILE A 83 10.74 2.14 5.38
N GLU A 84 11.12 2.51 6.58
CA GLU A 84 11.53 1.55 7.61
C GLU A 84 10.37 0.62 7.99
N LEU A 85 9.19 1.17 8.18
CA LEU A 85 8.00 0.38 8.49
C LEU A 85 7.69 -0.61 7.36
N THR A 86 7.76 -0.15 6.12
CA THR A 86 7.55 -1.00 4.95
C THR A 86 8.60 -2.11 4.90
N ALA A 87 9.87 -1.78 5.13
CA ALA A 87 10.96 -2.75 5.09
C ALA A 87 10.79 -3.82 6.17
N ARG A 88 10.40 -3.43 7.38
CA ARG A 88 10.19 -4.38 8.48
C ARG A 88 9.02 -5.32 8.24
N ASN A 89 8.06 -4.90 7.44
CA ASN A 89 6.88 -5.70 7.11
C ASN A 89 6.90 -6.21 5.67
N ILE A 90 8.08 -6.19 5.04
CA ILE A 90 8.20 -6.51 3.61
C ILE A 90 7.65 -7.89 3.27
N ASN A 91 7.89 -8.88 4.12
CA ASN A 91 7.40 -10.23 3.89
C ASN A 91 5.89 -10.33 4.01
N THR A 92 5.30 -9.48 4.83
CA THR A 92 3.85 -9.41 4.98
C THR A 92 3.21 -8.64 3.83
N ILE A 93 3.75 -7.46 3.54
CA ILE A 93 3.20 -6.56 2.51
C ILE A 93 3.39 -7.15 1.11
N TYR A 94 4.58 -7.71 0.85
CA TYR A 94 4.93 -8.27 -0.45
C TYR A 94 5.01 -9.79 -0.45
N SER A 95 4.45 -10.47 0.56
CA SER A 95 4.43 -11.93 0.64
C SER A 95 3.74 -12.57 -0.55
N PHE A 96 2.92 -11.83 -1.23
CA PHE A 96 2.19 -12.26 -2.40
C PHE A 96 3.02 -12.14 -3.68
N SER A 97 4.24 -11.61 -3.64
CA SER A 97 5.05 -11.45 -4.85
C SER A 97 5.37 -12.80 -5.50
N GLY A 98 5.41 -13.87 -4.71
CA GLY A 98 5.50 -15.22 -5.22
C GLY A 98 4.21 -15.99 -5.12
N SER A 99 3.12 -15.36 -4.70
CA SER A 99 1.86 -16.04 -4.46
C SER A 99 0.98 -16.04 -5.71
N LEU A 100 0.17 -17.09 -5.83
CA LEU A 100 -0.79 -17.20 -6.93
C LEU A 100 -1.81 -16.05 -6.93
N LYS A 101 -2.13 -15.52 -5.75
CA LYS A 101 -3.12 -14.44 -5.66
C LYS A 101 -2.65 -13.17 -6.35
N LEU A 102 -1.42 -12.75 -6.10
CA LEU A 102 -0.88 -11.56 -6.76
C LEU A 102 -0.75 -11.78 -8.25
N GLN A 103 -0.26 -12.96 -8.64
CA GLN A 103 -0.11 -13.29 -10.05
C GLN A 103 -1.46 -13.25 -10.77
N LYS A 104 -2.50 -13.76 -10.13
CA LYS A 104 -3.86 -13.70 -10.69
C LYS A 104 -4.36 -12.27 -10.83
N ILE A 105 -4.10 -11.43 -9.85
CA ILE A 105 -4.50 -10.02 -9.91
C ILE A 105 -3.74 -9.31 -11.02
N LYS A 106 -2.43 -9.51 -11.11
CA LYS A 106 -1.62 -8.92 -12.19
C LYS A 106 -2.09 -9.37 -13.56
N ASN A 107 -2.36 -10.66 -13.72
CA ASN A 107 -2.83 -11.19 -14.99
C ASN A 107 -4.20 -10.63 -15.37
N PHE A 108 -5.09 -10.52 -14.40
CA PHE A 108 -6.41 -9.95 -14.60
C PHE A 108 -6.31 -8.48 -15.06
N LEU A 109 -5.47 -7.69 -14.39
CA LEU A 109 -5.27 -6.29 -14.73
C LEU A 109 -4.65 -6.14 -16.11
N LYS A 110 -3.70 -7.00 -16.47
CA LYS A 110 -3.08 -6.99 -17.81
C LYS A 110 -4.11 -7.25 -18.90
N LYS A 111 -5.05 -8.17 -18.67
CA LYS A 111 -6.10 -8.48 -19.65
C LYS A 111 -7.00 -7.28 -19.92
N ILE A 112 -7.24 -6.45 -18.90
CA ILE A 112 -8.13 -5.30 -19.02
C ILE A 112 -7.41 -4.11 -19.65
N PHE A 113 -6.12 -3.94 -19.35
CA PHE A 113 -5.33 -2.80 -19.85
C PHE A 113 -4.44 -3.14 -21.04
N ALA A 114 -4.48 -4.36 -21.49
CA ALA A 114 -3.69 -4.76 -22.67
C ALA A 114 -4.29 -4.23 -23.96
#